data_fc319c928c7fb29510a71f8ec6989437
#
_entry.id   fc319c928c7fb29510a71f8ec6989437
#
_cell.length_a   1.000
_cell.length_b   1.000
_cell.length_c   1.000
_cell.angle_alpha   90.00
_cell.angle_beta   90.00
_cell.angle_gamma   90.00
#
_symmetry.space_group_name_H-M   'P 1'
#
loop_
_entity.id
_entity.type
_entity.pdbx_description
1 polymer ?
#
loop_
_entity_poly.entity_id
_entity_poly.type
_entity_poly.pdbx_seq_one_letter_code
_entity_poly.pdbx_strand_id
1 'polypeptide(L)'
;MQKYNAPNFTKKIWHYLLIYAAISFGGMALPTVMGREPFILLTFFIGIFYIITQKTKESNRYLFFLTILTFSLSITFLGSDLSIGSILSTLAAFIFTYGIIACDPQNFIQRFLKIIFIISVLSIILYAMTQILGIDFFSPLFPHLLAQKADNLSSGYYGYGGFLYRWTYIHQNRNCGPFGEPGQYQGVLSVALYFSFYKKQIFKSIRQQFLFIVVFTFTLLTTLSTNGYIAMIIAYTCYFLDPNTNRFIKQKVKKLILFILIVLLLTPLGQEFIQIAIEENTTGARTKGIFEMINYIQTNPSVLFGIGYDKLQELNFDTVSGLPKLLIAIGLLPFSVIIGGIIYFSKKYAQSIYQTILIFMLFISMGLGQSHIMNPCLFSMIFSTYILRIQLSKYKNKL
;
A
#
# COMPACT_ATOMS: atom_id res chain seq x y z
N MET A 1 4.21 39.57 -3.04
CA MET A 1 4.88 38.43 -3.70
C MET A 1 5.73 37.69 -2.67
N GLN A 2 5.25 36.60 -2.09
CA GLN A 2 6.09 35.72 -1.28
C GLN A 2 7.05 35.00 -2.24
N LYS A 3 8.37 35.26 -2.09
CA LYS A 3 9.42 34.53 -2.78
C LYS A 3 9.20 33.03 -2.52
N TYR A 4 8.83 32.28 -3.53
CA TYR A 4 8.88 30.83 -3.53
C TYR A 4 10.36 30.45 -3.44
N ASN A 5 10.87 30.28 -2.24
CA ASN A 5 12.15 29.63 -2.07
C ASN A 5 12.00 28.22 -2.63
N ALA A 6 12.71 27.93 -3.71
CA ALA A 6 12.82 26.58 -4.23
C ALA A 6 13.22 25.66 -3.06
N PRO A 7 12.54 24.52 -2.89
CA PRO A 7 12.87 23.63 -1.77
C PRO A 7 14.34 23.27 -1.86
N ASN A 8 15.07 23.51 -0.77
CA ASN A 8 16.48 23.19 -0.66
C ASN A 8 16.68 21.74 -1.13
N PHE A 9 17.69 21.50 -1.97
CA PHE A 9 17.95 20.18 -2.60
C PHE A 9 17.94 19.05 -1.56
N THR A 10 18.52 19.29 -0.39
CA THR A 10 18.54 18.37 0.76
C THR A 10 17.12 18.01 1.25
N LYS A 11 16.22 18.99 1.37
CA LYS A 11 14.82 18.76 1.78
C LYS A 11 14.08 17.90 0.77
N LYS A 12 14.38 18.05 -0.53
CA LYS A 12 13.77 17.26 -1.58
C LYS A 12 14.22 15.80 -1.52
N ILE A 13 15.52 15.53 -1.37
CA ILE A 13 16.06 14.17 -1.22
C ILE A 13 15.49 13.52 0.03
N TRP A 14 15.52 14.22 1.16
CA TRP A 14 14.97 13.75 2.42
C TRP A 14 13.52 13.29 2.28
N HIS A 15 12.68 14.06 1.62
CA HIS A 15 11.29 13.68 1.40
C HIS A 15 11.14 12.43 0.50
N TYR A 16 11.99 12.24 -0.51
CA TYR A 16 12.01 11.00 -1.30
C TYR A 16 12.38 9.79 -0.43
N LEU A 17 13.37 9.93 0.46
CA LEU A 17 13.77 8.88 1.39
C LEU A 17 12.64 8.51 2.36
N LEU A 18 11.94 9.51 2.92
CA LEU A 18 10.80 9.26 3.80
C LEU A 18 9.66 8.52 3.06
N ILE A 19 9.35 8.91 1.84
CA ILE A 19 8.33 8.23 1.04
C ILE A 19 8.76 6.80 0.73
N TYR A 20 10.03 6.58 0.37
CA TYR A 20 10.56 5.24 0.14
C TYR A 20 10.50 4.38 1.41
N ALA A 21 10.86 4.94 2.58
CA ALA A 21 10.71 4.26 3.87
C ALA A 21 9.25 3.89 4.15
N ALA A 22 8.28 4.76 3.82
CA ALA A 22 6.86 4.45 3.97
C ALA A 22 6.39 3.29 3.09
N ILE A 23 6.83 3.27 1.85
CA ILE A 23 6.56 2.17 0.93
C ILE A 23 7.16 0.88 1.48
N SER A 24 8.34 0.96 2.10
CA SER A 24 9.08 -0.17 2.64
C SER A 24 8.39 -0.89 3.80
N PHE A 25 7.46 -0.25 4.53
CA PHE A 25 6.59 -0.93 5.49
C PHE A 25 5.81 -2.10 4.86
N GLY A 26 5.62 -2.08 3.56
CA GLY A 26 4.93 -3.12 2.79
C GLY A 26 5.76 -4.38 2.50
N GLY A 27 6.89 -4.62 3.17
CA GLY A 27 7.67 -5.85 3.00
C GLY A 27 8.83 -5.72 2.01
N MET A 28 9.37 -4.50 1.83
CA MET A 28 10.62 -4.28 1.09
C MET A 28 11.85 -4.58 1.94
N ALA A 29 13.02 -4.50 1.31
CA ALA A 29 14.32 -4.82 1.91
C ALA A 29 14.71 -3.93 3.11
N LEU A 30 14.31 -2.66 3.13
CA LEU A 30 14.80 -1.68 4.09
C LEU A 30 14.54 -2.07 5.56
N PRO A 31 13.33 -2.48 5.99
CA PRO A 31 13.08 -2.94 7.36
C PRO A 31 13.87 -4.20 7.72
N THR A 32 14.15 -5.08 6.76
CA THR A 32 14.91 -6.30 6.98
C THR A 32 16.38 -5.99 7.21
N VAL A 33 16.96 -5.07 6.44
CA VAL A 33 18.37 -4.66 6.57
C VAL A 33 18.63 -3.87 7.85
N MET A 34 17.73 -2.95 8.20
CA MET A 34 17.83 -2.13 9.41
C MET A 34 17.49 -2.89 10.70
N GLY A 35 16.76 -3.99 10.58
CA GLY A 35 16.03 -4.61 11.68
C GLY A 35 14.64 -3.96 11.85
N ARG A 36 13.64 -4.79 12.14
CA ARG A 36 12.23 -4.34 12.21
C ARG A 36 12.01 -3.33 13.34
N GLU A 37 12.54 -3.60 14.51
CA GLU A 37 12.35 -2.74 15.68
C GLU A 37 13.01 -1.37 15.54
N PRO A 38 14.31 -1.25 15.16
CA PRO A 38 14.94 0.04 14.90
C PRO A 38 14.23 0.84 13.80
N PHE A 39 13.72 0.17 12.76
CA PHE A 39 12.97 0.81 11.70
C PHE A 39 11.65 1.42 12.21
N ILE A 40 10.88 0.68 13.03
CA ILE A 40 9.64 1.15 13.65
C ILE A 40 9.91 2.34 14.57
N LEU A 41 10.93 2.26 15.43
CA LEU A 41 11.31 3.34 16.35
C LEU A 41 11.71 4.61 15.58
N LEU A 42 12.55 4.47 14.57
CA LEU A 42 13.00 5.60 13.74
C LEU A 42 11.81 6.28 13.06
N THR A 43 10.91 5.53 12.45
CA THR A 43 9.75 6.08 11.77
C THR A 43 8.76 6.72 12.73
N PHE A 44 8.59 6.16 13.92
CA PHE A 44 7.78 6.72 14.99
C PHE A 44 8.30 8.10 15.41
N PHE A 45 9.58 8.22 15.71
CA PHE A 45 10.18 9.51 16.12
C PHE A 45 10.16 10.56 15.01
N ILE A 46 10.43 10.18 13.76
CA ILE A 46 10.30 11.07 12.60
C ILE A 46 8.87 11.58 12.47
N GLY A 47 7.88 10.70 12.60
CA GLY A 47 6.48 11.09 12.53
C GLY A 47 6.08 12.06 13.64
N ILE A 48 6.48 11.82 14.88
CA ILE A 48 6.26 12.74 16.03
C ILE A 48 6.91 14.10 15.75
N PHE A 49 8.16 14.12 15.29
CA PHE A 49 8.85 15.38 14.96
C PHE A 49 8.01 16.23 14.00
N TYR A 50 7.45 15.65 12.93
CA TYR A 50 6.61 16.39 12.00
C TYR A 50 5.25 16.78 12.56
N ILE A 51 4.66 15.98 13.44
CA ILE A 51 3.43 16.35 14.15
C ILE A 51 3.65 17.61 14.99
N ILE A 52 4.78 17.69 15.69
CA ILE A 52 5.10 18.82 16.57
C ILE A 52 5.45 20.09 15.75
N THR A 53 6.24 19.93 14.68
CA THR A 53 6.80 21.06 13.92
C THR A 53 5.85 21.59 12.84
N GLN A 54 4.92 20.78 12.34
CA GLN A 54 4.05 21.12 11.21
C GLN A 54 2.56 21.17 11.62
N LYS A 55 2.25 21.90 12.69
CA LYS A 55 0.87 22.05 13.17
C LYS A 55 0.01 22.82 12.16
N THR A 56 -1.10 22.23 11.74
CA THR A 56 -2.15 22.88 10.95
C THR A 56 -3.50 22.71 11.65
N LYS A 57 -4.51 23.54 11.31
CA LYS A 57 -5.87 23.37 11.86
C LYS A 57 -6.43 21.96 11.69
N GLU A 58 -5.97 21.27 10.68
CA GLU A 58 -6.45 19.93 10.34
C GLU A 58 -5.60 18.84 11.04
N SER A 59 -4.38 19.16 11.45
CA SER A 59 -3.62 18.26 12.30
C SER A 59 -4.34 17.98 13.62
N ASN A 60 -5.12 18.94 14.14
CA ASN A 60 -5.89 18.74 15.37
C ASN A 60 -6.91 17.59 15.26
N ARG A 61 -7.55 17.42 14.08
CA ARG A 61 -8.49 16.31 13.88
C ARG A 61 -7.80 14.98 13.78
N TYR A 62 -6.62 14.98 13.16
CA TYR A 62 -5.82 13.78 13.09
C TYR A 62 -5.22 13.43 14.45
N LEU A 63 -4.75 14.43 15.19
CA LEU A 63 -4.29 14.23 16.56
C LEU A 63 -5.41 13.71 17.46
N PHE A 64 -6.64 14.20 17.31
CA PHE A 64 -7.80 13.68 18.02
C PHE A 64 -8.05 12.21 17.69
N PHE A 65 -7.99 11.83 16.40
CA PHE A 65 -8.07 10.43 16.00
C PHE A 65 -6.94 9.59 16.63
N LEU A 66 -5.69 10.07 16.57
CA LEU A 66 -4.55 9.39 17.21
C LEU A 66 -4.74 9.25 18.73
N THR A 67 -5.29 10.28 19.39
CA THR A 67 -5.57 10.23 20.84
C THR A 67 -6.60 9.15 21.14
N ILE A 68 -7.70 9.08 20.40
CA ILE A 68 -8.72 8.03 20.56
C ILE A 68 -8.12 6.65 20.29
N LEU A 69 -7.32 6.51 19.24
CA LEU A 69 -6.64 5.25 18.92
C LEU A 69 -5.68 4.82 20.03
N THR A 70 -4.86 5.75 20.53
CA THR A 70 -3.94 5.47 21.64
C THR A 70 -4.70 5.05 22.89
N PHE A 71 -5.77 5.78 23.23
CA PHE A 71 -6.62 5.46 24.38
C PHE A 71 -7.27 4.08 24.23
N SER A 72 -7.81 3.76 23.06
CA SER A 72 -8.40 2.44 22.79
C SER A 72 -7.38 1.31 22.88
N LEU A 73 -6.17 1.50 22.38
CA LEU A 73 -5.07 0.54 22.51
C LEU A 73 -4.62 0.38 23.96
N SER A 74 -4.62 1.47 24.75
CA SER A 74 -4.29 1.41 26.18
C SER A 74 -5.33 0.64 26.99
N ILE A 75 -6.62 0.84 26.70
CA ILE A 75 -7.69 0.04 27.33
C ILE A 75 -7.52 -1.44 27.00
N THR A 76 -7.28 -1.74 25.73
CA THR A 76 -7.06 -3.12 25.27
C THR A 76 -5.85 -3.74 25.97
N PHE A 77 -4.74 -2.98 26.10
CA PHE A 77 -3.53 -3.43 26.79
C PHE A 77 -3.78 -3.80 28.27
N LEU A 78 -4.60 -3.04 28.97
CA LEU A 78 -4.93 -3.31 30.38
C LEU A 78 -5.81 -4.57 30.57
N GLY A 79 -6.55 -4.96 29.54
CA GLY A 79 -7.49 -6.09 29.59
C GLY A 79 -7.06 -7.32 28.81
N SER A 80 -5.85 -7.33 28.22
CA SER A 80 -5.41 -8.41 27.31
C SER A 80 -3.90 -8.62 27.34
N ASP A 81 -3.43 -9.63 26.58
CA ASP A 81 -2.01 -9.94 26.37
C ASP A 81 -1.35 -9.06 25.29
N LEU A 82 -1.91 -7.89 24.97
CA LEU A 82 -1.38 -7.01 23.95
C LEU A 82 0.01 -6.47 24.34
N SER A 83 1.05 -6.75 23.54
CA SER A 83 2.41 -6.28 23.82
C SER A 83 2.59 -4.78 23.52
N ILE A 84 3.50 -4.12 24.25
CA ILE A 84 3.90 -2.74 23.99
C ILE A 84 4.44 -2.60 22.54
N GLY A 85 5.14 -3.63 22.04
CA GLY A 85 5.63 -3.68 20.67
C GLY A 85 4.49 -3.62 19.64
N SER A 86 3.37 -4.30 19.90
CA SER A 86 2.17 -4.26 19.05
C SER A 86 1.51 -2.88 19.03
N ILE A 87 1.42 -2.22 20.20
CA ILE A 87 0.90 -0.85 20.30
C ILE A 87 1.79 0.10 19.51
N LEU A 88 3.10 0.04 19.75
CA LEU A 88 4.07 0.93 19.11
C LEU A 88 4.10 0.77 17.59
N SER A 89 4.08 -0.47 17.09
CA SER A 89 4.05 -0.74 15.64
C SER A 89 2.77 -0.23 14.98
N THR A 90 1.62 -0.37 15.65
CA THR A 90 0.34 0.16 15.19
C THR A 90 0.37 1.69 15.11
N LEU A 91 0.78 2.35 16.20
CA LEU A 91 0.85 3.80 16.26
C LEU A 91 1.89 4.37 15.29
N ALA A 92 3.05 3.71 15.14
CA ALA A 92 4.11 4.15 14.25
C ALA A 92 3.62 4.28 12.80
N ALA A 93 2.82 3.33 12.31
CA ALA A 93 2.27 3.37 10.96
C ALA A 93 1.43 4.63 10.70
N PHE A 94 0.55 4.99 11.65
CA PHE A 94 -0.30 6.17 11.51
C PHE A 94 0.47 7.49 11.73
N ILE A 95 1.31 7.54 12.74
CA ILE A 95 2.12 8.72 13.06
C ILE A 95 3.08 9.02 11.91
N PHE A 96 3.75 8.00 11.35
CA PHE A 96 4.67 8.17 10.24
C PHE A 96 3.95 8.58 8.95
N THR A 97 2.78 8.02 8.66
CA THR A 97 1.95 8.44 7.51
C THR A 97 1.66 9.93 7.54
N TYR A 98 1.26 10.46 8.70
CA TYR A 98 1.09 11.90 8.87
C TYR A 98 2.40 12.66 8.62
N GLY A 99 3.48 12.22 9.24
CA GLY A 99 4.80 12.87 9.13
C GLY A 99 5.28 13.00 7.69
N ILE A 100 5.14 11.95 6.88
CA ILE A 100 5.54 11.96 5.46
C ILE A 100 4.75 13.01 4.69
N ILE A 101 3.44 13.07 4.91
CA ILE A 101 2.59 14.02 4.21
C ILE A 101 2.88 15.45 4.69
N ALA A 102 3.07 15.65 6.00
CA ALA A 102 3.35 16.95 6.60
C ALA A 102 4.71 17.51 6.20
N CYS A 103 5.69 16.66 5.89
CA CYS A 103 7.04 17.08 5.46
C CYS A 103 7.01 17.99 4.22
N ASP A 104 6.25 17.62 3.19
CA ASP A 104 6.02 18.44 1.98
C ASP A 104 4.66 18.11 1.35
N PRO A 105 3.57 18.67 1.94
CA PRO A 105 2.20 18.34 1.53
C PRO A 105 1.93 18.62 0.06
N GLN A 106 2.59 19.63 -0.51
CA GLN A 106 2.34 20.06 -1.90
C GLN A 106 2.87 19.05 -2.92
N ASN A 107 4.00 18.41 -2.62
CA ASN A 107 4.70 17.55 -3.56
C ASN A 107 4.63 16.06 -3.20
N PHE A 108 3.98 15.69 -2.07
CA PHE A 108 3.93 14.31 -1.59
C PHE A 108 3.46 13.33 -2.69
N ILE A 109 2.24 13.55 -3.23
CA ILE A 109 1.66 12.63 -4.21
C ILE A 109 2.49 12.57 -5.49
N GLN A 110 3.02 13.71 -5.94
CA GLN A 110 3.86 13.76 -7.13
C GLN A 110 5.15 12.95 -6.95
N ARG A 111 5.80 13.06 -5.79
CA ARG A 111 7.01 12.30 -5.46
C ARG A 111 6.71 10.82 -5.27
N PHE A 112 5.63 10.48 -4.57
CA PHE A 112 5.15 9.11 -4.44
C PHE A 112 4.95 8.46 -5.81
N LEU A 113 4.16 9.10 -6.69
CA LEU A 113 3.91 8.58 -8.04
C LEU A 113 5.20 8.42 -8.85
N LYS A 114 6.17 9.32 -8.73
CA LYS A 114 7.47 9.21 -9.43
C LYS A 114 8.27 8.01 -8.95
N ILE A 115 8.35 7.78 -7.63
CA ILE A 115 9.03 6.61 -7.07
C ILE A 115 8.39 5.33 -7.60
N ILE A 116 7.06 5.21 -7.49
CA ILE A 116 6.37 4.01 -7.93
C ILE A 116 6.47 3.83 -9.44
N PHE A 117 6.44 4.92 -10.22
CA PHE A 117 6.62 4.85 -11.67
C PHE A 117 8.00 4.28 -12.05
N ILE A 118 9.08 4.78 -11.43
CA ILE A 118 10.44 4.28 -11.66
C ILE A 118 10.53 2.81 -11.26
N ILE A 119 10.06 2.45 -10.07
CA ILE A 119 10.02 1.07 -9.60
C ILE A 119 9.24 0.18 -10.57
N SER A 120 8.09 0.64 -11.05
CA SER A 120 7.23 -0.11 -11.97
C SER A 120 7.91 -0.37 -13.32
N VAL A 121 8.52 0.65 -13.91
CA VAL A 121 9.25 0.49 -15.18
C VAL A 121 10.41 -0.49 -15.01
N LEU A 122 11.23 -0.32 -13.97
CA LEU A 122 12.34 -1.21 -13.69
C LEU A 122 11.85 -2.64 -13.40
N SER A 123 10.78 -2.80 -12.63
CA SER A 123 10.25 -4.13 -12.31
C SER A 123 9.70 -4.87 -13.54
N ILE A 124 9.05 -4.16 -14.47
CA ILE A 124 8.60 -4.78 -15.73
C ILE A 124 9.81 -5.27 -16.55
N ILE A 125 10.84 -4.44 -16.69
CA ILE A 125 12.05 -4.79 -17.45
C ILE A 125 12.75 -5.99 -16.80
N LEU A 126 13.00 -5.94 -15.50
CA LEU A 126 13.71 -6.99 -14.78
C LEU A 126 12.88 -8.28 -14.71
N TYR A 127 11.56 -8.18 -14.54
CA TYR A 127 10.65 -9.31 -14.64
C TYR A 127 10.72 -9.97 -16.03
N ALA A 128 10.62 -9.21 -17.10
CA ALA A 128 10.73 -9.73 -18.46
C ALA A 128 12.11 -10.40 -18.70
N MET A 129 13.19 -9.81 -18.20
CA MET A 129 14.52 -10.41 -18.28
C MET A 129 14.59 -11.75 -17.52
N THR A 130 14.04 -11.86 -16.32
CA THR A 130 14.03 -13.13 -15.56
C THR A 130 13.18 -14.20 -16.23
N GLN A 131 12.08 -13.82 -16.90
CA GLN A 131 11.24 -14.78 -17.64
C GLN A 131 11.89 -15.25 -18.96
N ILE A 132 12.64 -14.38 -19.65
CA ILE A 132 13.25 -14.69 -20.96
C ILE A 132 14.63 -15.34 -20.80
N LEU A 133 15.48 -14.77 -19.94
CA LEU A 133 16.88 -15.18 -19.79
C LEU A 133 17.12 -16.18 -18.64
N GLY A 134 16.10 -16.36 -17.80
CA GLY A 134 16.19 -17.22 -16.62
C GLY A 134 16.89 -16.56 -15.43
N ILE A 135 16.77 -17.22 -14.28
CA ILE A 135 17.30 -16.73 -13.01
C ILE A 135 18.83 -16.79 -12.96
N ASP A 136 19.45 -17.73 -13.66
CA ASP A 136 20.90 -17.92 -13.68
C ASP A 136 21.64 -16.73 -14.28
N PHE A 137 21.02 -16.03 -15.24
CA PHE A 137 21.54 -14.78 -15.76
C PHE A 137 21.37 -13.63 -14.76
N PHE A 138 20.28 -13.64 -14.00
CA PHE A 138 19.92 -12.55 -13.09
C PHE A 138 20.69 -12.63 -11.76
N SER A 139 20.89 -13.83 -11.21
CA SER A 139 21.47 -14.05 -9.89
C SER A 139 22.85 -13.43 -9.67
N PRO A 140 23.80 -13.42 -10.64
CA PRO A 140 25.09 -12.76 -10.48
C PRO A 140 25.01 -11.24 -10.40
N LEU A 141 23.99 -10.64 -11.03
CA LEU A 141 23.79 -9.19 -11.06
C LEU A 141 23.18 -8.66 -9.76
N PHE A 142 22.44 -9.51 -9.05
CA PHE A 142 21.70 -9.16 -7.84
C PHE A 142 22.01 -10.15 -6.70
N PRO A 143 23.17 -10.00 -6.05
CA PRO A 143 23.57 -10.92 -5.00
C PRO A 143 22.59 -10.92 -3.83
N HIS A 144 22.62 -11.97 -3.05
CA HIS A 144 21.76 -12.35 -1.93
C HIS A 144 21.70 -11.36 -0.76
N LEU A 145 21.48 -10.09 -0.96
CA LEU A 145 21.43 -9.08 0.13
C LEU A 145 20.40 -9.41 1.22
N LEU A 146 19.40 -10.22 0.92
CA LEU A 146 18.30 -10.54 1.84
C LEU A 146 18.17 -12.04 2.16
N ALA A 147 18.74 -12.91 1.35
CA ALA A 147 18.63 -14.36 1.54
C ALA A 147 19.40 -14.87 2.76
N GLN A 148 20.46 -14.19 3.16
CA GLN A 148 21.31 -14.60 4.29
C GLN A 148 20.66 -14.44 5.66
N LYS A 149 19.56 -13.68 5.80
CA LYS A 149 18.84 -13.53 7.07
C LYS A 149 17.58 -14.38 7.19
N ALA A 150 17.14 -15.00 6.11
CA ALA A 150 16.12 -16.03 6.19
C ALA A 150 16.83 -17.34 6.60
N ASP A 151 16.98 -17.56 7.90
CA ASP A 151 17.55 -18.78 8.50
C ASP A 151 16.82 -20.06 8.09
N ASN A 152 15.83 -19.96 7.22
CA ASN A 152 15.05 -21.06 6.68
C ASN A 152 15.05 -21.02 5.15
N LEU A 153 16.02 -21.69 4.54
CA LEU A 153 15.96 -22.11 3.12
C LEU A 153 14.64 -22.84 2.79
N SER A 154 13.98 -23.39 3.81
CA SER A 154 12.67 -24.06 3.71
C SER A 154 11.48 -23.11 3.56
N SER A 155 11.62 -21.81 3.81
CA SER A 155 10.48 -20.87 3.80
C SER A 155 10.02 -20.46 2.40
N GLY A 156 10.72 -20.84 1.33
CA GLY A 156 10.42 -20.49 -0.07
C GLY A 156 10.49 -18.99 -0.40
N TYR A 157 10.68 -18.13 0.61
CA TYR A 157 10.91 -16.69 0.43
C TYR A 157 12.36 -16.34 0.07
N TYR A 158 13.18 -17.37 -0.10
CA TYR A 158 14.52 -17.24 -0.65
C TYR A 158 14.47 -16.66 -2.06
N GLY A 159 15.33 -15.71 -2.37
CA GLY A 159 15.35 -15.08 -3.68
C GLY A 159 16.54 -14.15 -3.89
N TYR A 160 16.54 -13.50 -5.04
CA TYR A 160 17.58 -12.58 -5.47
C TYR A 160 17.03 -11.15 -5.56
N GLY A 161 17.93 -10.17 -5.43
CA GLY A 161 17.58 -8.76 -5.52
C GLY A 161 17.39 -8.07 -4.18
N GLY A 162 16.88 -6.83 -4.19
CA GLY A 162 16.84 -6.02 -2.99
C GLY A 162 15.92 -4.81 -3.09
N PHE A 163 16.48 -3.60 -3.13
CA PHE A 163 15.74 -2.35 -2.96
C PHE A 163 14.84 -1.96 -4.14
N LEU A 164 15.13 -2.40 -5.37
CA LEU A 164 14.39 -1.97 -6.58
C LEU A 164 13.59 -3.10 -7.21
N TYR A 165 14.08 -4.33 -7.11
CA TYR A 165 13.42 -5.52 -7.64
C TYR A 165 13.83 -6.75 -6.83
N ARG A 166 12.91 -7.70 -6.68
CA ARG A 166 13.11 -8.95 -5.98
C ARG A 166 12.44 -10.09 -6.74
N TRP A 167 13.21 -11.18 -6.95
CA TRP A 167 12.71 -12.44 -7.45
C TRP A 167 12.72 -13.46 -6.31
N THR A 168 11.67 -14.26 -6.18
CA THR A 168 11.55 -15.28 -5.12
C THR A 168 11.13 -16.62 -5.69
N TYR A 169 11.64 -17.72 -5.13
CA TYR A 169 11.32 -19.07 -5.59
C TYR A 169 9.84 -19.42 -5.48
N ILE A 170 9.13 -18.91 -4.47
CA ILE A 170 7.67 -19.11 -4.32
C ILE A 170 6.88 -18.42 -5.44
N HIS A 171 7.43 -17.34 -5.99
CA HIS A 171 6.71 -16.48 -6.92
C HIS A 171 7.49 -16.28 -8.22
N GLN A 172 8.05 -17.39 -8.78
CA GLN A 172 8.92 -17.36 -9.95
C GLN A 172 8.30 -16.67 -11.17
N ASN A 173 7.01 -16.91 -11.41
CA ASN A 173 6.27 -16.41 -12.56
C ASN A 173 5.55 -15.09 -12.29
N ARG A 174 5.84 -14.41 -11.16
CA ARG A 174 5.09 -13.24 -10.70
C ARG A 174 6.01 -12.05 -10.47
N ASN A 175 5.56 -10.87 -10.90
CA ASN A 175 6.28 -9.64 -10.62
C ASN A 175 6.04 -9.16 -9.18
N CYS A 176 7.01 -9.37 -8.33
CA CYS A 176 6.98 -8.89 -6.94
C CYS A 176 7.47 -7.43 -6.79
N GLY A 177 8.04 -6.82 -7.85
CA GLY A 177 8.73 -5.55 -7.71
C GLY A 177 9.85 -5.65 -6.66
N PRO A 178 10.04 -4.67 -5.78
CA PRO A 178 11.00 -4.73 -4.68
C PRO A 178 10.46 -5.41 -3.41
N PHE A 179 9.26 -6.00 -3.47
CA PHE A 179 8.59 -6.62 -2.32
C PHE A 179 8.89 -8.13 -2.25
N GLY A 180 8.64 -8.73 -1.09
CA GLY A 180 8.74 -10.18 -0.91
C GLY A 180 7.62 -10.97 -1.57
N GLU A 181 6.47 -10.31 -1.80
CA GLU A 181 5.26 -10.93 -2.34
C GLU A 181 4.59 -10.00 -3.37
N PRO A 182 4.00 -10.57 -4.45
CA PRO A 182 3.32 -9.78 -5.47
C PRO A 182 2.06 -9.08 -4.92
N GLY A 183 1.42 -9.67 -3.90
CA GLY A 183 0.27 -9.07 -3.23
C GLY A 183 0.60 -7.80 -2.44
N GLN A 184 1.81 -7.65 -1.93
CA GLN A 184 2.29 -6.42 -1.29
C GLN A 184 2.52 -5.33 -2.34
N TYR A 185 3.12 -5.69 -3.46
CA TYR A 185 3.37 -4.76 -4.56
C TYR A 185 2.07 -4.24 -5.16
N GLN A 186 1.09 -5.12 -5.42
CA GLN A 186 -0.21 -4.72 -5.96
C GLN A 186 -0.93 -3.69 -5.08
N GLY A 187 -0.76 -3.76 -3.76
CA GLY A 187 -1.35 -2.79 -2.84
C GLY A 187 -0.86 -1.38 -3.12
N VAL A 188 0.45 -1.20 -3.23
CA VAL A 188 1.08 0.09 -3.53
C VAL A 188 0.72 0.58 -4.94
N LEU A 189 0.67 -0.33 -5.93
CA LEU A 189 0.24 -0.03 -7.30
C LEU A 189 -1.22 0.44 -7.36
N SER A 190 -2.11 -0.16 -6.56
CA SER A 190 -3.51 0.24 -6.49
C SER A 190 -3.67 1.66 -5.93
N VAL A 191 -2.87 2.04 -4.92
CA VAL A 191 -2.78 3.42 -4.41
C VAL A 191 -2.28 4.38 -5.50
N ALA A 192 -1.24 3.98 -6.24
CA ALA A 192 -0.69 4.78 -7.32
C ALA A 192 -1.70 4.97 -8.46
N LEU A 193 -2.47 3.93 -8.79
CA LEU A 193 -3.52 3.99 -9.80
C LEU A 193 -4.66 4.93 -9.36
N TYR A 194 -5.08 4.85 -8.08
CA TYR A 194 -6.05 5.79 -7.50
C TYR A 194 -5.59 7.24 -7.66
N PHE A 195 -4.36 7.57 -7.29
CA PHE A 195 -3.84 8.91 -7.45
C PHE A 195 -3.76 9.34 -8.92
N SER A 196 -3.43 8.42 -9.80
CA SER A 196 -3.34 8.71 -11.23
C SER A 196 -4.72 9.03 -11.84
N PHE A 197 -5.78 8.41 -11.34
CA PHE A 197 -7.15 8.70 -11.78
C PHE A 197 -7.67 10.04 -11.28
N TYR A 198 -7.53 10.30 -9.99
CA TYR A 198 -8.26 11.38 -9.33
C TYR A 198 -7.47 12.66 -9.06
N LYS A 199 -6.14 12.63 -9.24
CA LYS A 199 -5.27 13.77 -8.95
C LYS A 199 -4.65 14.39 -10.20
N LYS A 200 -5.51 14.70 -11.21
CA LYS A 200 -5.10 15.23 -12.52
C LYS A 200 -4.17 16.46 -12.45
N GLN A 201 -4.35 17.31 -11.44
CA GLN A 201 -3.57 18.55 -11.26
C GLN A 201 -2.07 18.30 -10.93
N ILE A 202 -1.68 17.07 -10.66
CA ILE A 202 -0.28 16.71 -10.38
C ILE A 202 0.50 16.51 -11.68
N PHE A 203 -0.21 16.18 -12.76
CA PHE A 203 0.40 15.89 -14.06
C PHE A 203 0.54 17.15 -14.91
N LYS A 204 1.66 17.29 -15.60
CA LYS A 204 1.91 18.39 -16.52
C LYS A 204 1.02 18.33 -17.77
N SER A 205 0.60 17.12 -18.16
CA SER A 205 -0.22 16.88 -19.33
C SER A 205 -1.09 15.64 -19.19
N ILE A 206 -2.16 15.57 -20.00
CA ILE A 206 -3.03 14.39 -20.12
C ILE A 206 -2.22 13.16 -20.60
N ARG A 207 -1.22 13.38 -21.47
CA ARG A 207 -0.34 12.29 -21.95
C ARG A 207 0.47 11.69 -20.81
N GLN A 208 1.03 12.53 -19.94
CA GLN A 208 1.77 12.07 -18.77
C GLN A 208 0.85 11.28 -17.81
N GLN A 209 -0.34 11.78 -17.51
CA GLN A 209 -1.31 11.08 -16.65
C GLN A 209 -1.65 9.70 -17.24
N PHE A 210 -1.94 9.64 -18.53
CA PHE A 210 -2.24 8.38 -19.23
C PHE A 210 -1.07 7.40 -19.20
N LEU A 211 0.16 7.86 -19.41
CA LEU A 211 1.35 7.04 -19.33
C LEU A 211 1.50 6.38 -17.93
N PHE A 212 1.28 7.13 -16.86
CA PHE A 212 1.31 6.58 -15.50
C PHE A 212 0.24 5.50 -15.30
N ILE A 213 -0.99 5.75 -15.77
CA ILE A 213 -2.07 4.77 -15.71
C ILE A 213 -1.68 3.49 -16.47
N VAL A 214 -1.14 3.61 -17.67
CA VAL A 214 -0.69 2.47 -18.48
C VAL A 214 0.37 1.66 -17.75
N VAL A 215 1.44 2.31 -17.29
CA VAL A 215 2.55 1.62 -16.60
C VAL A 215 2.05 0.91 -15.35
N PHE A 216 1.26 1.57 -14.49
CA PHE A 216 0.76 0.93 -13.27
C PHE A 216 -0.20 -0.22 -13.58
N THR A 217 -1.03 -0.11 -14.60
CA THR A 217 -1.95 -1.18 -15.03
C THR A 217 -1.17 -2.41 -15.50
N PHE A 218 -0.18 -2.22 -16.40
CA PHE A 218 0.66 -3.32 -16.88
C PHE A 218 1.47 -3.95 -15.74
N THR A 219 2.06 -3.13 -14.87
CA THR A 219 2.78 -3.67 -13.71
C THR A 219 1.85 -4.48 -12.81
N LEU A 220 0.62 -4.00 -12.58
CA LEU A 220 -0.36 -4.69 -11.75
C LEU A 220 -0.80 -6.02 -12.39
N LEU A 221 -0.96 -6.08 -13.70
CA LEU A 221 -1.24 -7.32 -14.43
C LEU A 221 -0.11 -8.34 -14.23
N THR A 222 1.16 -7.93 -14.35
CA THR A 222 2.31 -8.84 -14.18
C THR A 222 2.48 -9.36 -12.75
N THR A 223 1.83 -8.77 -11.74
CA THR A 223 1.84 -9.32 -10.37
C THR A 223 1.10 -10.65 -10.24
N LEU A 224 0.23 -11.01 -11.19
CA LEU A 224 -0.64 -12.20 -11.15
C LEU A 224 -1.38 -12.33 -9.81
N SER A 225 -1.78 -11.20 -9.22
CA SER A 225 -2.46 -11.16 -7.93
C SER A 225 -3.96 -11.02 -8.13
N THR A 226 -4.74 -12.02 -7.69
CA THR A 226 -6.21 -11.97 -7.74
C THR A 226 -6.77 -10.73 -7.06
N ASN A 227 -6.26 -10.39 -5.87
CA ASN A 227 -6.68 -9.17 -5.18
C ASN A 227 -6.27 -7.90 -5.93
N GLY A 228 -5.15 -7.93 -6.64
CA GLY A 228 -4.74 -6.85 -7.53
C GLY A 228 -5.73 -6.65 -8.67
N TYR A 229 -6.21 -7.74 -9.25
CA TYR A 229 -7.21 -7.67 -10.32
C TYR A 229 -8.56 -7.16 -9.81
N ILE A 230 -9.01 -7.62 -8.64
CA ILE A 230 -10.22 -7.10 -7.99
C ILE A 230 -10.07 -5.61 -7.70
N ALA A 231 -8.96 -5.19 -7.09
CA ALA A 231 -8.68 -3.79 -6.81
C ALA A 231 -8.64 -2.94 -8.08
N MET A 232 -8.06 -3.46 -9.16
CA MET A 232 -8.04 -2.82 -10.47
C MET A 232 -9.44 -2.66 -11.07
N ILE A 233 -10.25 -3.71 -11.06
CA ILE A 233 -11.63 -3.67 -11.55
C ILE A 233 -12.44 -2.63 -10.76
N ILE A 234 -12.34 -2.62 -9.44
CA ILE A 234 -13.02 -1.65 -8.58
C ILE A 234 -12.56 -0.22 -8.92
N ALA A 235 -11.23 -0.01 -9.07
CA ALA A 235 -10.69 1.30 -9.38
C ALA A 235 -11.18 1.83 -10.74
N TYR A 236 -11.19 0.98 -11.75
CA TYR A 236 -11.70 1.34 -13.07
C TYR A 236 -13.20 1.58 -13.07
N THR A 237 -13.98 0.72 -12.42
CA THR A 237 -15.43 0.87 -12.32
C THR A 237 -15.80 2.20 -11.64
N CYS A 238 -15.22 2.50 -10.47
CA CYS A 238 -15.45 3.77 -9.79
C CYS A 238 -15.03 4.96 -10.65
N TYR A 239 -13.89 4.85 -11.36
CA TYR A 239 -13.42 5.92 -12.24
C TYR A 239 -14.37 6.16 -13.42
N PHE A 240 -14.93 5.11 -14.04
CA PHE A 240 -15.87 5.25 -15.15
C PHE A 240 -17.24 5.79 -14.70
N LEU A 241 -17.72 5.37 -13.55
CA LEU A 241 -19.01 5.82 -13.02
C LEU A 241 -18.95 7.25 -12.47
N ASP A 242 -17.80 7.74 -12.00
CA ASP A 242 -17.69 9.08 -11.44
C ASP A 242 -17.82 10.17 -12.54
N PRO A 243 -18.87 11.02 -12.51
CA PRO A 243 -19.09 12.08 -13.50
C PRO A 243 -17.99 13.15 -13.46
N ASN A 244 -17.28 13.33 -12.34
CA ASN A 244 -16.28 14.37 -12.16
C ASN A 244 -14.92 14.04 -12.79
N THR A 245 -14.77 12.87 -13.41
CA THR A 245 -13.53 12.44 -14.02
C THR A 245 -13.40 12.93 -15.48
N ASN A 246 -12.16 12.99 -15.96
CA ASN A 246 -11.85 13.53 -17.30
C ASN A 246 -12.34 12.60 -18.42
N ARG A 247 -13.25 13.08 -19.29
CA ARG A 247 -13.81 12.30 -20.42
C ARG A 247 -12.74 11.81 -21.41
N PHE A 248 -11.73 12.62 -21.71
CA PHE A 248 -10.65 12.22 -22.64
C PHE A 248 -9.83 11.05 -22.09
N ILE A 249 -9.54 11.07 -20.79
CA ILE A 249 -8.82 9.94 -20.16
C ILE A 249 -9.73 8.72 -20.11
N LYS A 250 -11.02 8.85 -19.77
CA LYS A 250 -11.98 7.74 -19.82
C LYS A 250 -11.97 7.03 -21.18
N GLN A 251 -12.00 7.79 -22.28
CA GLN A 251 -11.97 7.21 -23.62
C GLN A 251 -10.66 6.46 -23.91
N LYS A 252 -9.50 7.04 -23.54
CA LYS A 252 -8.21 6.38 -23.69
C LYS A 252 -8.09 5.13 -22.83
N VAL A 253 -8.55 5.19 -21.60
CA VAL A 253 -8.57 4.05 -20.66
C VAL A 253 -9.50 2.96 -21.17
N LYS A 254 -10.68 3.29 -21.72
CA LYS A 254 -11.57 2.31 -22.37
C LYS A 254 -10.87 1.57 -23.51
N LYS A 255 -10.15 2.30 -24.37
CA LYS A 255 -9.37 1.69 -25.45
C LYS A 255 -8.24 0.80 -24.92
N LEU A 256 -7.55 1.23 -23.83
CA LEU A 256 -6.53 0.43 -23.16
C LEU A 256 -7.09 -0.89 -22.62
N ILE A 257 -8.23 -0.84 -21.92
CA ILE A 257 -8.88 -2.06 -21.39
C ILE A 257 -9.28 -2.97 -22.54
N LEU A 258 -9.89 -2.42 -23.59
CA LEU A 258 -10.27 -3.21 -24.77
C LEU A 258 -9.04 -3.87 -25.40
N PHE A 259 -7.95 -3.14 -25.56
CA PHE A 259 -6.69 -3.67 -26.08
C PHE A 259 -6.16 -4.81 -25.20
N ILE A 260 -6.13 -4.62 -23.88
CA ILE A 260 -5.68 -5.65 -22.93
C ILE A 260 -6.56 -6.90 -23.06
N LEU A 261 -7.90 -6.75 -23.12
CA LEU A 261 -8.81 -7.88 -23.28
C LEU A 261 -8.59 -8.62 -24.60
N ILE A 262 -8.38 -7.88 -25.70
CA ILE A 262 -8.07 -8.47 -27.01
C ILE A 262 -6.77 -9.28 -26.92
N VAL A 263 -5.71 -8.72 -26.37
CA VAL A 263 -4.41 -9.40 -26.21
C VAL A 263 -4.56 -10.65 -25.35
N LEU A 264 -5.21 -10.54 -24.19
CA LEU A 264 -5.37 -11.66 -23.25
C LEU A 264 -6.22 -12.81 -23.83
N LEU A 265 -7.27 -12.50 -24.59
CA LEU A 265 -8.21 -13.52 -25.08
C LEU A 265 -7.82 -14.11 -26.43
N LEU A 266 -7.19 -13.31 -27.31
CA LEU A 266 -6.99 -13.68 -28.72
C LEU A 266 -5.54 -14.02 -29.06
N THR A 267 -4.57 -13.79 -28.18
CA THR A 267 -3.18 -14.15 -28.47
C THR A 267 -2.73 -15.37 -27.66
N PRO A 268 -1.87 -16.26 -28.21
CA PRO A 268 -1.30 -17.37 -27.47
C PRO A 268 -0.60 -16.95 -26.18
N LEU A 269 0.18 -15.86 -26.23
CA LEU A 269 0.84 -15.27 -25.04
C LEU A 269 -0.17 -14.83 -23.98
N GLY A 270 -1.31 -14.25 -24.40
CA GLY A 270 -2.36 -13.87 -23.46
C GLY A 270 -3.05 -15.07 -22.82
N GLN A 271 -3.29 -16.13 -23.58
CA GLN A 271 -3.87 -17.37 -23.06
C GLN A 271 -2.93 -18.08 -22.09
N GLU A 272 -1.64 -18.17 -22.41
CA GLU A 272 -0.61 -18.68 -21.51
C GLU A 272 -0.56 -17.85 -20.19
N PHE A 273 -0.61 -16.52 -20.30
CA PHE A 273 -0.66 -15.64 -19.14
C PHE A 273 -1.90 -15.90 -18.26
N ILE A 274 -3.07 -16.11 -18.86
CA ILE A 274 -4.30 -16.46 -18.14
C ILE A 274 -4.15 -17.82 -17.45
N GLN A 275 -3.58 -18.81 -18.11
CA GLN A 275 -3.34 -20.14 -17.54
C GLN A 275 -2.41 -20.05 -16.31
N ILE A 276 -1.27 -19.37 -16.42
CA ILE A 276 -0.35 -19.13 -15.30
C ILE A 276 -1.08 -18.41 -14.16
N ALA A 277 -1.92 -17.41 -14.47
CA ALA A 277 -2.67 -16.67 -13.46
C ALA A 277 -3.69 -17.55 -12.71
N ILE A 278 -4.27 -18.55 -13.38
CA ILE A 278 -5.19 -19.52 -12.77
C ILE A 278 -4.42 -20.51 -11.88
N GLU A 279 -3.31 -21.05 -12.37
CA GLU A 279 -2.48 -22.02 -11.64
C GLU A 279 -1.86 -21.41 -10.37
N GLU A 280 -1.40 -20.16 -10.43
CA GLU A 280 -0.84 -19.41 -9.29
C GLU A 280 -1.91 -18.98 -8.27
N ASN A 281 -3.19 -19.27 -8.53
CA ASN A 281 -4.28 -18.73 -7.73
C ASN A 281 -4.60 -19.61 -6.51
N THR A 282 -4.13 -19.18 -5.35
CA THR A 282 -4.34 -19.84 -4.04
C THR A 282 -5.63 -19.41 -3.33
N THR A 283 -6.71 -19.14 -4.05
CA THR A 283 -8.00 -18.65 -3.47
C THR A 283 -8.53 -19.58 -2.38
N GLY A 284 -8.38 -20.89 -2.53
CA GLY A 284 -8.83 -21.87 -1.54
C GLY A 284 -8.17 -21.72 -0.16
N ALA A 285 -6.85 -21.49 -0.11
CA ALA A 285 -6.12 -21.33 1.14
C ALA A 285 -6.54 -20.04 1.90
N ARG A 286 -6.79 -18.96 1.18
CA ARG A 286 -7.23 -17.68 1.79
C ARG A 286 -8.62 -17.77 2.41
N THR A 287 -9.55 -18.40 1.68
CA THR A 287 -10.93 -18.59 2.15
C THR A 287 -10.94 -19.48 3.38
N LYS A 288 -10.20 -20.59 3.35
CA LYS A 288 -10.06 -21.51 4.48
C LYS A 288 -9.51 -20.78 5.72
N GLY A 289 -8.42 -20.03 5.57
CA GLY A 289 -7.83 -19.29 6.68
C GLY A 289 -8.74 -18.21 7.28
N ILE A 290 -9.60 -17.55 6.47
CA ILE A 290 -10.60 -16.61 7.00
C ILE A 290 -11.64 -17.36 7.85
N PHE A 291 -12.14 -18.51 7.37
CA PHE A 291 -13.07 -19.33 8.15
C PHE A 291 -12.46 -19.86 9.44
N GLU A 292 -11.19 -20.30 9.39
CA GLU A 292 -10.47 -20.74 10.60
C GLU A 292 -10.38 -19.61 11.64
N MET A 293 -10.08 -18.38 11.22
CA MET A 293 -10.06 -17.23 12.12
C MET A 293 -11.44 -16.87 12.67
N ILE A 294 -12.50 -16.95 11.85
CA ILE A 294 -13.87 -16.72 12.31
C ILE A 294 -14.24 -17.77 13.38
N ASN A 295 -13.98 -19.05 13.10
CA ASN A 295 -14.21 -20.12 14.06
C ASN A 295 -13.41 -19.92 15.35
N TYR A 296 -12.15 -19.47 15.24
CA TYR A 296 -11.32 -19.17 16.40
C TYR A 296 -11.89 -18.03 17.24
N ILE A 297 -12.42 -16.98 16.63
CA ILE A 297 -13.09 -15.88 17.34
C ILE A 297 -14.36 -16.39 18.03
N GLN A 298 -15.14 -17.25 17.39
CA GLN A 298 -16.36 -17.81 17.97
C GLN A 298 -16.08 -18.72 19.16
N THR A 299 -15.03 -19.52 19.09
CA THR A 299 -14.63 -20.45 20.19
C THR A 299 -13.88 -19.75 21.32
N ASN A 300 -13.23 -18.61 21.02
CA ASN A 300 -12.44 -17.84 21.98
C ASN A 300 -12.83 -16.34 21.96
N PRO A 301 -14.00 -15.96 22.51
CA PRO A 301 -14.47 -14.57 22.44
C PRO A 301 -13.53 -13.55 23.11
N SER A 302 -12.69 -13.97 24.05
CA SER A 302 -11.68 -13.12 24.71
C SER A 302 -10.67 -12.53 23.73
N VAL A 303 -10.49 -13.15 22.55
CA VAL A 303 -9.64 -12.65 21.45
C VAL A 303 -10.12 -11.28 20.92
N LEU A 304 -11.40 -10.95 21.10
CA LEU A 304 -11.92 -9.62 20.75
C LEU A 304 -11.33 -8.49 21.60
N PHE A 305 -10.68 -8.81 22.72
CA PHE A 305 -9.88 -7.85 23.50
C PHE A 305 -8.45 -7.68 22.98
N GLY A 306 -8.03 -8.45 21.96
CA GLY A 306 -6.70 -8.41 21.39
C GLY A 306 -5.70 -9.32 22.10
N ILE A 307 -4.89 -10.05 21.32
CA ILE A 307 -3.88 -10.99 21.85
C ILE A 307 -2.44 -10.59 21.51
N GLY A 308 -2.26 -9.50 20.79
CA GLY A 308 -0.95 -9.06 20.29
C GLY A 308 -0.49 -9.79 19.02
N TYR A 309 0.47 -9.17 18.32
CA TYR A 309 1.02 -9.75 17.09
C TYR A 309 1.90 -10.98 17.36
N ASP A 310 2.60 -11.01 18.51
CA ASP A 310 3.51 -12.11 18.85
C ASP A 310 2.73 -13.41 19.06
N LYS A 311 1.70 -13.38 19.90
CA LYS A 311 0.82 -14.54 20.14
C LYS A 311 0.03 -14.93 18.88
N LEU A 312 -0.37 -13.95 18.06
CA LEU A 312 -1.00 -14.23 16.77
C LEU A 312 -0.06 -15.00 15.83
N GLN A 313 1.24 -14.71 15.87
CA GLN A 313 2.24 -15.42 15.09
C GLN A 313 2.44 -16.87 15.56
N GLU A 314 2.39 -17.10 16.88
CA GLU A 314 2.46 -18.45 17.49
C GLU A 314 1.29 -19.34 17.06
N LEU A 315 0.09 -18.76 16.88
CA LEU A 315 -1.11 -19.50 16.45
C LEU A 315 -1.06 -20.00 15.01
N ASN A 316 -0.08 -19.57 14.20
CA ASN A 316 0.23 -20.05 12.86
C ASN A 316 -1.01 -20.22 11.93
N PHE A 317 -1.94 -19.26 11.96
CA PHE A 317 -3.05 -19.30 11.02
C PHE A 317 -2.54 -19.30 9.58
N ASP A 318 -2.93 -20.28 8.80
CA ASP A 318 -2.56 -20.44 7.38
C ASP A 318 -3.32 -19.44 6.50
N THR A 319 -3.21 -18.15 6.82
CA THR A 319 -3.86 -17.09 6.04
C THR A 319 -2.98 -15.84 5.95
N VAL A 320 -3.01 -15.22 4.79
CA VAL A 320 -2.38 -13.91 4.53
C VAL A 320 -3.35 -12.74 4.76
N SER A 321 -4.59 -13.01 5.22
CA SER A 321 -5.62 -11.98 5.40
C SER A 321 -5.32 -11.06 6.56
N GLY A 322 -5.06 -9.78 6.26
CA GLY A 322 -4.64 -8.78 7.25
C GLY A 322 -5.76 -8.22 8.11
N LEU A 323 -7.00 -8.07 7.59
CA LEU A 323 -8.12 -7.52 8.38
C LEU A 323 -8.49 -8.40 9.57
N PRO A 324 -8.73 -9.72 9.41
CA PRO A 324 -8.98 -10.59 10.55
C PRO A 324 -7.77 -10.65 11.51
N LYS A 325 -6.54 -10.72 10.97
CA LYS A 325 -5.31 -10.68 11.79
C LYS A 325 -5.22 -9.39 12.61
N LEU A 326 -5.54 -8.25 12.01
CA LEU A 326 -5.55 -6.97 12.72
C LEU A 326 -6.60 -6.97 13.85
N LEU A 327 -7.82 -7.44 13.56
CA LEU A 327 -8.88 -7.54 14.58
C LEU A 327 -8.44 -8.39 15.78
N ILE A 328 -7.88 -9.56 15.53
CA ILE A 328 -7.41 -10.47 16.58
C ILE A 328 -6.21 -9.87 17.34
N ALA A 329 -5.28 -9.25 16.61
CA ALA A 329 -4.06 -8.71 17.21
C ALA A 329 -4.31 -7.53 18.14
N ILE A 330 -5.13 -6.53 17.71
CA ILE A 330 -5.33 -5.28 18.47
C ILE A 330 -6.66 -5.21 19.19
N GLY A 331 -7.58 -6.15 18.93
CA GLY A 331 -8.91 -6.19 19.52
C GLY A 331 -9.95 -5.34 18.80
N LEU A 332 -11.22 -5.59 19.15
CA LEU A 332 -12.38 -4.99 18.49
C LEU A 332 -12.43 -3.46 18.65
N LEU A 333 -12.08 -2.94 19.82
CA LEU A 333 -12.19 -1.51 20.12
C LEU A 333 -11.21 -0.67 19.27
N PRO A 334 -9.88 -0.91 19.27
CA PRO A 334 -8.96 -0.19 18.40
C PRO A 334 -9.23 -0.44 16.92
N PHE A 335 -9.63 -1.67 16.55
CA PHE A 335 -10.01 -1.99 15.18
C PHE A 335 -11.18 -1.13 14.71
N SER A 336 -12.23 -0.96 15.53
CA SER A 336 -13.38 -0.12 15.21
C SER A 336 -13.01 1.36 15.09
N VAL A 337 -12.07 1.84 15.90
CA VAL A 337 -11.54 3.21 15.81
C VAL A 337 -10.82 3.40 14.48
N ILE A 338 -10.01 2.44 14.03
CA ILE A 338 -9.31 2.50 12.74
C ILE A 338 -10.32 2.54 11.59
N ILE A 339 -11.27 1.61 11.55
CA ILE A 339 -12.30 1.55 10.50
C ILE A 339 -13.14 2.83 10.49
N GLY A 340 -13.59 3.29 11.66
CA GLY A 340 -14.34 4.55 11.82
C GLY A 340 -13.54 5.76 11.33
N GLY A 341 -12.24 5.82 11.63
CA GLY A 341 -11.32 6.84 11.13
C GLY A 341 -11.22 6.84 9.61
N ILE A 342 -11.04 5.67 8.99
CA ILE A 342 -10.98 5.52 7.53
C ILE A 342 -12.27 6.02 6.88
N ILE A 343 -13.44 5.60 7.38
CA ILE A 343 -14.74 6.01 6.87
C ILE A 343 -14.93 7.54 7.02
N TYR A 344 -14.62 8.07 8.21
CA TYR A 344 -14.76 9.50 8.51
C TYR A 344 -13.90 10.36 7.57
N PHE A 345 -12.59 10.06 7.45
CA PHE A 345 -11.68 10.83 6.62
C PHE A 345 -12.01 10.67 5.12
N SER A 346 -12.34 9.46 4.67
CA SER A 346 -12.75 9.20 3.29
C SER A 346 -13.99 10.01 2.92
N LYS A 347 -15.06 9.92 3.72
CA LYS A 347 -16.30 10.64 3.48
C LYS A 347 -16.13 12.17 3.51
N LYS A 348 -15.29 12.65 4.42
CA LYS A 348 -15.09 14.08 4.62
C LYS A 348 -14.28 14.73 3.52
N TYR A 349 -13.30 14.04 2.97
CA TYR A 349 -12.30 14.63 2.09
C TYR A 349 -12.37 14.12 0.65
N ALA A 350 -13.13 13.08 0.37
CA ALA A 350 -13.42 12.66 -0.99
C ALA A 350 -14.25 13.73 -1.73
N GLN A 351 -13.99 13.87 -3.03
CA GLN A 351 -14.70 14.83 -3.89
C GLN A 351 -16.01 14.25 -4.45
N SER A 352 -16.17 12.92 -4.39
CA SER A 352 -17.36 12.21 -4.84
C SER A 352 -17.60 10.96 -4.00
N ILE A 353 -18.84 10.46 -4.04
CA ILE A 353 -19.18 9.18 -3.40
C ILE A 353 -18.36 8.04 -3.99
N TYR A 354 -18.06 8.06 -5.29
CA TYR A 354 -17.26 7.04 -5.97
C TYR A 354 -15.82 6.98 -5.42
N GLN A 355 -15.22 8.14 -5.09
CA GLN A 355 -13.92 8.15 -4.42
C GLN A 355 -13.98 7.55 -3.02
N THR A 356 -15.03 7.85 -2.25
CA THR A 356 -15.24 7.26 -0.91
C THR A 356 -15.35 5.75 -1.00
N ILE A 357 -16.21 5.26 -1.90
CA ILE A 357 -16.39 3.83 -2.14
C ILE A 357 -15.06 3.18 -2.57
N LEU A 358 -14.34 3.80 -3.51
CA LEU A 358 -13.06 3.26 -3.97
C LEU A 358 -12.04 3.15 -2.86
N ILE A 359 -11.85 4.19 -2.05
CA ILE A 359 -10.89 4.17 -0.93
C ILE A 359 -11.24 3.03 0.03
N PHE A 360 -12.51 2.91 0.39
CA PHE A 360 -12.98 1.88 1.31
C PHE A 360 -12.83 0.47 0.73
N MET A 361 -13.24 0.26 -0.52
CA MET A 361 -13.12 -1.04 -1.18
C MET A 361 -11.68 -1.45 -1.44
N LEU A 362 -10.79 -0.51 -1.78
CA LEU A 362 -9.36 -0.78 -1.88
C LEU A 362 -8.80 -1.19 -0.51
N PHE A 363 -9.16 -0.49 0.56
CA PHE A 363 -8.74 -0.84 1.91
C PHE A 363 -9.19 -2.26 2.29
N ILE A 364 -10.44 -2.62 2.05
CA ILE A 364 -10.96 -3.97 2.31
C ILE A 364 -10.24 -5.01 1.45
N SER A 365 -10.16 -4.81 0.14
CA SER A 365 -9.52 -5.75 -0.79
C SER A 365 -8.07 -6.03 -0.39
N MET A 366 -7.31 -4.98 -0.05
CA MET A 366 -5.92 -5.13 0.37
C MET A 366 -5.82 -5.78 1.75
N GLY A 367 -6.72 -5.45 2.67
CA GLY A 367 -6.75 -6.04 4.00
C GLY A 367 -7.20 -7.51 4.03
N LEU A 368 -8.03 -7.95 3.11
CA LEU A 368 -8.39 -9.35 2.97
C LEU A 368 -7.31 -10.15 2.23
N GLY A 369 -6.55 -9.50 1.37
CA GLY A 369 -5.55 -10.15 0.54
C GLY A 369 -4.13 -10.16 1.08
N GLN A 370 -3.82 -9.34 2.08
CA GLN A 370 -2.46 -9.18 2.60
C GLN A 370 -2.45 -8.84 4.09
N SER A 371 -1.40 -9.32 4.78
CA SER A 371 -1.16 -9.01 6.20
C SER A 371 -0.69 -7.56 6.44
N HIS A 372 -0.34 -6.83 5.38
CA HIS A 372 0.30 -5.49 5.48
C HIS A 372 -0.71 -4.33 5.44
N ILE A 373 -1.88 -4.51 6.04
CA ILE A 373 -2.90 -3.46 6.11
C ILE A 373 -2.43 -2.19 6.84
N MET A 374 -1.40 -2.33 7.68
CA MET A 374 -0.79 -1.20 8.41
C MET A 374 0.26 -0.44 7.60
N ASN A 375 0.37 -0.69 6.27
CA ASN A 375 1.28 0.07 5.42
C ASN A 375 0.88 1.55 5.37
N PRO A 376 1.77 2.50 5.73
CA PRO A 376 1.49 3.92 5.66
C PRO A 376 1.04 4.43 4.29
N CYS A 377 1.45 3.79 3.19
CA CYS A 377 0.99 4.14 1.85
C CYS A 377 -0.52 3.99 1.66
N LEU A 378 -1.15 3.04 2.33
CA LEU A 378 -2.61 2.87 2.31
C LEU A 378 -3.32 4.06 2.93
N PHE A 379 -2.85 4.47 4.10
CA PHE A 379 -3.44 5.58 4.83
C PHE A 379 -3.18 6.92 4.15
N SER A 380 -2.11 7.04 3.36
CA SER A 380 -1.81 8.25 2.60
C SER A 380 -2.93 8.64 1.63
N MET A 381 -3.71 7.67 1.12
CA MET A 381 -4.89 7.97 0.31
C MET A 381 -5.91 8.84 1.06
N ILE A 382 -6.13 8.54 2.33
CA ILE A 382 -7.10 9.22 3.19
C ILE A 382 -6.69 10.68 3.41
N PHE A 383 -5.40 10.90 3.70
CA PHE A 383 -4.88 12.24 4.01
C PHE A 383 -4.57 13.07 2.77
N SER A 384 -4.22 12.44 1.65
CA SER A 384 -3.91 13.16 0.42
C SER A 384 -5.11 13.90 -0.17
N THR A 385 -6.32 13.36 -0.02
CA THR A 385 -7.55 14.05 -0.43
C THR A 385 -7.74 15.37 0.33
N TYR A 386 -7.34 15.38 1.60
CA TYR A 386 -7.33 16.53 2.49
C TYR A 386 -6.33 17.62 2.06
N ILE A 387 -5.07 17.25 1.80
CA ILE A 387 -4.01 18.20 1.41
C ILE A 387 -4.37 18.97 0.15
N LEU A 388 -5.01 18.31 -0.82
CA LEU A 388 -5.44 18.94 -2.06
C LEU A 388 -6.60 19.92 -1.86
N ARG A 389 -7.45 19.70 -0.88
CA ARG A 389 -8.53 20.66 -0.55
C ARG A 389 -7.97 21.97 0.03
N ILE A 390 -6.87 21.90 0.81
CA ILE A 390 -6.15 23.10 1.26
C ILE A 390 -5.56 23.87 0.08
N GLN A 391 -4.98 23.18 -0.90
CA GLN A 391 -4.45 23.83 -2.10
C GLN A 391 -5.54 24.51 -2.90
N LEU A 392 -6.67 23.86 -3.12
CA LEU A 392 -7.80 24.44 -3.84
C LEU A 392 -8.45 25.63 -3.10
N SER A 393 -8.53 25.59 -1.78
CA SER A 393 -9.04 26.74 -0.99
C SER A 393 -8.08 27.94 -1.04
N LYS A 394 -6.76 27.72 -1.02
CA LYS A 394 -5.76 28.76 -1.21
C LYS A 394 -5.77 29.37 -2.62
N TYR A 395 -6.14 28.60 -3.64
CA TYR A 395 -6.31 29.11 -5.01
C TYR A 395 -7.63 29.86 -5.21
N LYS A 396 -8.74 29.42 -4.59
CA LYS A 396 -10.02 30.14 -4.64
C LYS A 396 -10.00 31.48 -3.89
N ASN A 397 -9.17 31.61 -2.87
CA ASN A 397 -9.00 32.88 -2.15
C ASN A 397 -7.97 33.83 -2.82
N LYS A 398 -7.42 33.46 -3.99
CA LYS A 398 -6.54 34.29 -4.80
C LYS A 398 -7.12 34.70 -6.16
N LEU A 399 -8.32 34.23 -6.51
CA LEU A 399 -9.19 34.69 -7.59
C LEU A 399 -10.34 35.51 -7.02
#